data_7c03c4ff32bebc42cfbb0fb2de780857
#
_entry.id   7c03c4ff32bebc42cfbb0fb2de780857
#
_cell.length_a   1.000
_cell.length_b   1.000
_cell.length_c   1.000
_cell.angle_alpha   90.00
_cell.angle_beta   90.00
_cell.angle_gamma   90.00
#
_symmetry.space_group_name_H-M   'P 1'
#
loop_
_entity.id
_entity.type
_entity.pdbx_description
1 polymer ?
#
loop_
_entity_poly.entity_id
_entity_poly.type
_entity_poly.pdbx_seq_one_letter_code
_entity_poly.pdbx_strand_id
1 'polypeptide(L)'
;MPLSENMECYITYCIKGFLAFNEDFELITQKSFPKESIVATLMEIENKKIVTQEKEIIEEVSKDYDKIIIESNKRISDYSSLNSFDKLEIKTPNDGGDYLRSNLDKFVEDDYLEVYQQLAIAKMKEASKSQDKHLIQAINSIDEIDEAISKLIERIREWYALYFPEMM
;
A
#
# COMPACT_ATOMS: atom_id res chain seq x y z
N MET A 1 -1.50 -0.58 47.40
CA MET A 1 -2.03 -1.16 46.17
C MET A 1 -1.53 -0.27 45.03
N PRO A 2 -0.66 -0.70 44.15
CA PRO A 2 -0.37 0.06 42.96
C PRO A 2 -1.62 0.07 42.09
N LEU A 3 -2.06 1.26 41.72
CA LEU A 3 -3.02 1.47 40.65
C LEU A 3 -2.43 0.77 39.42
N SER A 4 -3.17 -0.13 38.83
CA SER A 4 -2.83 -0.72 37.52
C SER A 4 -2.81 0.44 36.54
N GLU A 5 -1.63 0.96 36.27
CA GLU A 5 -1.40 1.81 35.14
C GLU A 5 -1.76 0.96 33.91
N ASN A 6 -2.78 1.37 33.19
CA ASN A 6 -3.10 0.80 31.88
C ASN A 6 -1.86 1.02 30.99
N MET A 7 -0.96 0.08 30.94
CA MET A 7 0.25 0.20 30.11
C MET A 7 -0.14 0.18 28.64
N GLU A 8 0.01 1.32 27.99
CA GLU A 8 -0.24 1.46 26.55
C GLU A 8 1.02 1.06 25.75
N CYS A 9 0.82 0.43 24.60
CA CYS A 9 1.87 0.11 23.66
C CYS A 9 1.49 0.60 22.27
N TYR A 10 2.46 1.17 21.57
CA TYR A 10 2.29 1.68 20.20
C TYR A 10 2.97 0.75 19.23
N ILE A 11 2.22 0.21 18.28
CA ILE A 11 2.76 -0.62 17.18
C ILE A 11 2.72 0.20 15.89
N THR A 12 3.87 0.29 15.25
CA THR A 12 4.02 0.92 13.94
C THR A 12 4.96 0.08 13.07
N TYR A 13 5.10 0.42 11.80
CA TYR A 13 5.98 -0.31 10.91
C TYR A 13 6.85 0.63 10.07
N CYS A 14 8.01 0.11 9.70
CA CYS A 14 8.91 0.73 8.74
C CYS A 14 9.35 -0.31 7.69
N ILE A 15 10.26 0.06 6.81
CA ILE A 15 10.83 -0.83 5.80
C ILE A 15 11.44 -2.11 6.39
N LYS A 16 12.03 -2.03 7.58
CA LYS A 16 12.67 -3.19 8.23
C LYS A 16 11.69 -4.17 8.86
N GLY A 17 10.51 -3.68 9.30
CA GLY A 17 9.55 -4.51 10.02
C GLY A 17 8.60 -3.72 10.88
N PHE A 18 7.93 -4.44 11.76
CA PHE A 18 7.10 -3.88 12.81
C PHE A 18 7.92 -3.59 14.05
N LEU A 19 7.62 -2.46 14.69
CA LEU A 19 8.23 -2.03 15.95
C LEU A 19 7.12 -1.74 16.96
N ALA A 20 7.38 -2.12 18.21
CA ALA A 20 6.51 -1.83 19.34
C ALA A 20 7.24 -0.92 20.34
N PHE A 21 6.60 0.17 20.73
CA PHE A 21 7.12 1.17 21.66
C PHE A 21 6.23 1.25 22.90
N ASN A 22 6.84 1.51 24.05
CA ASN A 22 6.11 1.86 25.26
C ASN A 22 5.68 3.35 25.27
N GLU A 23 5.08 3.81 26.35
CA GLU A 23 4.67 5.23 26.53
C GLU A 23 5.86 6.20 26.55
N ASP A 24 7.04 5.72 26.94
CA ASP A 24 8.29 6.50 26.96
C ASP A 24 9.03 6.46 25.59
N PHE A 25 8.42 5.85 24.56
CA PHE A 25 9.01 5.61 23.24
C PHE A 25 10.27 4.75 23.24
N GLU A 26 10.43 3.89 24.24
CA GLU A 26 11.47 2.87 24.23
C GLU A 26 11.01 1.67 23.37
N LEU A 27 11.94 1.11 22.62
CA LEU A 27 11.66 -0.06 21.79
C LEU A 27 11.50 -1.31 22.67
N ILE A 28 10.30 -1.89 22.67
CA ILE A 28 9.99 -3.13 23.39
C ILE A 28 10.42 -4.34 22.60
N THR A 29 9.92 -4.44 21.39
CA THR A 29 10.21 -5.58 20.49
C THR A 29 10.15 -5.13 19.03
N GLN A 30 10.80 -5.93 18.17
CA GLN A 30 10.86 -5.69 16.75
C GLN A 30 10.70 -7.01 16.00
N LYS A 31 9.88 -7.02 14.95
CA LYS A 31 9.74 -8.15 14.02
C LYS A 31 10.18 -7.70 12.64
N SER A 32 11.36 -8.14 12.23
CA SER A 32 11.93 -7.77 10.93
C SER A 32 11.26 -8.55 9.78
N PHE A 33 11.13 -7.89 8.63
CA PHE A 33 10.73 -8.55 7.41
C PHE A 33 11.89 -9.37 6.83
N PRO A 34 11.61 -10.54 6.22
CA PRO A 34 12.65 -11.29 5.51
C PRO A 34 13.21 -10.46 4.34
N LYS A 35 14.52 -10.34 4.24
CA LYS A 35 15.18 -9.48 3.24
C LYS A 35 14.72 -9.75 1.80
N GLU A 36 14.46 -11.01 1.46
CA GLU A 36 14.05 -11.43 0.11
C GLU A 36 12.59 -11.07 -0.22
N SER A 37 11.75 -10.81 0.78
CA SER A 37 10.32 -10.57 0.61
C SER A 37 9.82 -9.23 1.14
N ILE A 38 10.72 -8.29 1.49
CA ILE A 38 10.35 -6.98 2.04
C ILE A 38 9.31 -6.28 1.16
N VAL A 39 9.55 -6.20 -0.15
CA VAL A 39 8.66 -5.51 -1.09
C VAL A 39 7.30 -6.21 -1.16
N ALA A 40 7.28 -7.55 -1.22
CA ALA A 40 6.04 -8.32 -1.24
C ALA A 40 5.23 -8.12 0.05
N THR A 41 5.89 -8.16 1.21
CA THR A 41 5.26 -7.94 2.51
C THR A 41 4.69 -6.53 2.65
N LEU A 42 5.42 -5.51 2.21
CA LEU A 42 4.93 -4.13 2.19
C LEU A 42 3.71 -3.95 1.28
N MET A 43 3.71 -4.60 0.11
CA MET A 43 2.54 -4.62 -0.78
C MET A 43 1.32 -5.31 -0.14
N GLU A 44 1.54 -6.39 0.60
CA GLU A 44 0.46 -7.05 1.33
C GLU A 44 -0.13 -6.16 2.42
N ILE A 45 0.70 -5.44 3.18
CA ILE A 45 0.26 -4.48 4.20
C ILE A 45 -0.58 -3.37 3.56
N GLU A 46 -0.14 -2.79 2.44
CA GLU A 46 -0.90 -1.76 1.72
C GLU A 46 -2.22 -2.28 1.16
N ASN A 47 -2.25 -3.53 0.71
CA ASN A 47 -3.47 -4.22 0.27
C ASN A 47 -4.35 -4.68 1.45
N LYS A 48 -4.10 -4.16 2.65
CA LYS A 48 -4.86 -4.43 3.88
C LYS A 48 -4.86 -5.89 4.33
N LYS A 49 -3.87 -6.67 3.92
CA LYS A 49 -3.68 -8.02 4.43
C LYS A 49 -2.91 -7.99 5.74
N ILE A 50 -3.26 -8.88 6.66
CA ILE A 50 -2.52 -9.07 7.91
C ILE A 50 -1.37 -10.03 7.63
N VAL A 51 -0.15 -9.58 7.85
CA VAL A 51 1.06 -10.39 7.67
C VAL A 51 1.42 -11.13 8.95
N THR A 52 2.21 -12.20 8.82
CA THR A 52 2.58 -13.06 9.95
C THR A 52 3.31 -12.29 11.05
N GLN A 53 4.24 -11.41 10.68
CA GLN A 53 5.02 -10.60 11.60
C GLN A 53 4.15 -9.63 12.42
N GLU A 54 3.07 -9.12 11.80
CA GLU A 54 2.10 -8.27 12.48
C GLU A 54 1.34 -9.05 13.56
N LYS A 55 0.92 -10.28 13.26
CA LYS A 55 0.27 -11.14 14.24
C LYS A 55 1.21 -11.49 15.40
N GLU A 56 2.43 -11.89 15.08
CA GLU A 56 3.43 -12.28 16.07
C GLU A 56 3.75 -11.13 17.04
N ILE A 57 3.92 -9.89 16.56
CA ILE A 57 4.20 -8.76 17.43
C ILE A 57 3.01 -8.40 18.33
N ILE A 58 1.78 -8.47 17.79
CA ILE A 58 0.56 -8.23 18.55
C ILE A 58 0.42 -9.28 19.68
N GLU A 59 0.59 -10.55 19.36
CA GLU A 59 0.48 -11.64 20.33
C GLU A 59 1.58 -11.57 21.40
N GLU A 60 2.79 -11.15 21.05
CA GLU A 60 3.90 -10.98 21.98
C GLU A 60 3.62 -9.84 22.96
N VAL A 61 3.25 -8.68 22.45
CA VAL A 61 2.97 -7.48 23.26
C VAL A 61 1.70 -7.63 24.11
N SER A 62 0.71 -8.36 23.64
CA SER A 62 -0.56 -8.57 24.35
C SER A 62 -0.43 -9.30 25.70
N LYS A 63 0.73 -9.92 25.94
CA LYS A 63 1.02 -10.61 27.22
C LYS A 63 1.32 -9.62 28.35
N ASP A 64 1.98 -8.53 27.99
CA ASP A 64 2.54 -7.57 28.95
C ASP A 64 1.76 -6.26 29.03
N TYR A 65 0.97 -5.96 27.98
CA TYR A 65 0.24 -4.69 27.85
C TYR A 65 -1.28 -4.91 27.78
N ASP A 66 -2.01 -3.97 28.36
CA ASP A 66 -3.47 -4.01 28.41
C ASP A 66 -4.12 -3.28 27.25
N LYS A 67 -3.44 -2.29 26.68
CA LYS A 67 -3.91 -1.52 25.54
C LYS A 67 -2.82 -1.44 24.46
N ILE A 68 -3.18 -1.83 23.26
CA ILE A 68 -2.28 -1.86 22.10
C ILE A 68 -2.85 -0.94 21.02
N ILE A 69 -2.11 0.12 20.70
CA ILE A 69 -2.50 1.10 19.68
C ILE A 69 -1.69 0.83 18.41
N ILE A 70 -2.36 0.38 17.35
CA ILE A 70 -1.74 0.03 16.07
C ILE A 70 -1.94 1.14 15.06
N GLU A 71 -0.86 1.51 14.36
CA GLU A 71 -0.94 2.34 13.17
C GLU A 71 -1.23 1.47 11.94
N SER A 72 -2.48 1.49 11.47
CA SER A 72 -2.92 0.66 10.36
C SER A 72 -4.02 1.34 9.55
N ASN A 73 -4.05 1.06 8.25
CA ASN A 73 -5.13 1.46 7.35
C ASN A 73 -6.24 0.38 7.23
N LYS A 74 -6.16 -0.66 8.05
CA LYS A 74 -7.12 -1.77 8.14
C LYS A 74 -8.26 -1.40 9.07
N ARG A 75 -9.33 -2.20 9.06
CA ARG A 75 -10.42 -2.06 10.03
C ARG A 75 -10.14 -2.94 11.25
N ILE A 76 -10.63 -2.55 12.41
CA ILE A 76 -10.46 -3.34 13.63
C ILE A 76 -11.09 -4.74 13.49
N SER A 77 -12.17 -4.86 12.72
CA SER A 77 -12.81 -6.14 12.40
C SER A 77 -11.90 -7.14 11.70
N ASP A 78 -10.88 -6.67 10.97
CA ASP A 78 -9.95 -7.54 10.24
C ASP A 78 -9.07 -8.34 11.21
N TYR A 79 -8.88 -7.81 12.43
CA TYR A 79 -8.12 -8.44 13.51
C TYR A 79 -8.95 -9.37 14.41
N SER A 80 -10.23 -9.56 14.12
CA SER A 80 -11.14 -10.40 14.92
C SER A 80 -10.70 -11.85 15.10
N SER A 81 -9.80 -12.33 14.26
CA SER A 81 -9.20 -13.69 14.39
C SER A 81 -8.09 -13.80 15.43
N LEU A 82 -7.65 -12.69 16.02
CA LEU A 82 -6.60 -12.66 17.03
C LEU A 82 -7.20 -12.76 18.44
N ASN A 83 -6.54 -13.51 19.31
CA ASN A 83 -6.96 -13.68 20.70
C ASN A 83 -6.89 -12.38 21.53
N SER A 84 -6.14 -11.41 21.05
CA SER A 84 -5.89 -10.10 21.71
C SER A 84 -6.77 -9.00 21.18
N PHE A 85 -7.84 -9.31 20.43
CA PHE A 85 -8.71 -8.36 19.76
C PHE A 85 -9.26 -7.28 20.70
N ASP A 86 -9.66 -7.66 21.92
CA ASP A 86 -10.27 -6.73 22.88
C ASP A 86 -9.31 -5.64 23.41
N LYS A 87 -7.99 -5.86 23.25
CA LYS A 87 -6.95 -4.92 23.67
C LYS A 87 -6.49 -3.99 22.54
N LEU A 88 -6.97 -4.20 21.31
CA LEU A 88 -6.52 -3.50 20.12
C LEU A 88 -7.32 -2.23 19.86
N GLU A 89 -6.60 -1.13 19.61
CA GLU A 89 -7.14 0.12 19.11
C GLU A 89 -6.36 0.55 17.85
N ILE A 90 -7.08 1.00 16.82
CA ILE A 90 -6.45 1.52 15.61
C ILE A 90 -6.47 3.04 15.66
N LYS A 91 -5.28 3.66 15.63
CA LYS A 91 -5.10 5.10 15.55
C LYS A 91 -4.05 5.42 14.50
N THR A 92 -4.43 6.16 13.47
CA THR A 92 -3.54 6.56 12.39
C THR A 92 -3.62 8.07 12.16
N PRO A 93 -2.53 8.83 12.32
CA PRO A 93 -1.24 8.41 12.90
C PRO A 93 -1.32 8.12 14.40
N ASN A 94 -0.38 7.32 14.92
CA ASN A 94 -0.20 7.13 16.36
C ASN A 94 1.12 7.78 16.84
N ASP A 95 1.23 7.97 18.16
CA ASP A 95 2.36 8.68 18.77
C ASP A 95 3.70 7.93 18.55
N GLY A 96 3.66 6.58 18.56
CA GLY A 96 4.82 5.75 18.22
C GLY A 96 5.27 5.88 16.78
N GLY A 97 4.33 6.00 15.84
CA GLY A 97 4.62 6.27 14.43
C GLY A 97 5.22 7.65 14.20
N ASP A 98 4.74 8.67 14.91
CA ASP A 98 5.31 10.02 14.84
C ASP A 98 6.74 10.04 15.41
N TYR A 99 6.97 9.33 16.50
CA TYR A 99 8.31 9.16 17.06
C TYR A 99 9.25 8.43 16.07
N LEU A 100 8.78 7.34 15.46
CA LEU A 100 9.56 6.60 14.46
C LEU A 100 9.92 7.49 13.26
N ARG A 101 8.97 8.24 12.70
CA ARG A 101 9.18 9.15 11.58
C ARG A 101 10.19 10.26 11.89
N SER A 102 10.18 10.75 13.13
CA SER A 102 11.13 11.77 13.59
C SER A 102 12.54 11.23 13.86
N ASN A 103 12.69 9.92 14.03
CA ASN A 103 13.94 9.26 14.34
C ASN A 103 14.30 8.12 13.37
N LEU A 104 13.88 8.22 12.11
CA LEU A 104 14.08 7.17 11.11
C LEU A 104 15.55 6.70 11.00
N ASP A 105 16.49 7.63 11.08
CA ASP A 105 17.93 7.35 10.99
C ASP A 105 18.44 6.35 12.04
N LYS A 106 17.73 6.23 13.19
CA LYS A 106 18.10 5.28 14.23
C LYS A 106 17.61 3.85 13.93
N PHE A 107 16.56 3.72 13.15
CA PHE A 107 15.87 2.44 12.91
C PHE A 107 16.08 1.89 11.51
N VAL A 108 16.45 2.74 10.54
CA VAL A 108 16.60 2.38 9.14
C VAL A 108 18.02 2.70 8.67
N GLU A 109 18.71 1.71 8.14
CA GLU A 109 20.05 1.86 7.51
C GLU A 109 19.92 2.34 6.05
N ASP A 110 21.06 2.65 5.41
CA ASP A 110 21.13 3.29 4.08
C ASP A 110 20.52 2.50 2.91
N ASP A 111 20.19 1.22 3.10
CA ASP A 111 19.62 0.34 2.04
C ASP A 111 18.14 0.62 1.72
N TYR A 112 17.49 1.57 2.41
CA TYR A 112 16.05 1.85 2.25
C TYR A 112 15.68 2.40 0.85
N LEU A 113 16.60 3.10 0.20
CA LEU A 113 16.33 3.72 -1.09
C LEU A 113 16.06 2.67 -2.18
N GLU A 114 16.85 1.60 -2.20
CA GLU A 114 16.65 0.50 -3.15
C GLU A 114 15.30 -0.19 -2.93
N VAL A 115 14.93 -0.44 -1.68
CA VAL A 115 13.64 -1.06 -1.33
C VAL A 115 12.47 -0.16 -1.76
N TYR A 116 12.56 1.16 -1.55
CA TYR A 116 11.54 2.10 -2.01
C TYR A 116 11.43 2.14 -3.52
N GLN A 117 12.54 2.11 -4.25
CA GLN A 117 12.52 2.04 -5.71
C GLN A 117 11.82 0.76 -6.21
N GLN A 118 12.17 -0.39 -5.62
CA GLN A 118 11.55 -1.67 -5.96
C GLN A 118 10.05 -1.67 -5.63
N LEU A 119 9.66 -1.09 -4.49
CA LEU A 119 8.26 -0.95 -4.10
C LEU A 119 7.48 -0.06 -5.07
N ALA A 120 8.06 1.07 -5.48
CA ALA A 120 7.45 1.95 -6.48
C ALA A 120 7.24 1.24 -7.82
N ILE A 121 8.23 0.48 -8.29
CA ILE A 121 8.14 -0.33 -9.51
C ILE A 121 7.05 -1.41 -9.37
N ALA A 122 6.97 -2.08 -8.23
CA ALA A 122 5.95 -3.09 -7.97
C ALA A 122 4.54 -2.50 -7.99
N LYS A 123 4.33 -1.34 -7.38
CA LYS A 123 3.06 -0.59 -7.40
C LYS A 123 2.67 -0.15 -8.82
N MET A 124 3.63 0.34 -9.60
CA MET A 124 3.37 0.71 -11.01
C MET A 124 2.93 -0.52 -11.82
N LYS A 125 3.61 -1.66 -11.64
CA LYS A 125 3.24 -2.91 -12.31
C LYS A 125 1.84 -3.38 -11.91
N GLU A 126 1.49 -3.30 -10.63
CA GLU A 126 0.16 -3.68 -10.16
C GLU A 126 -0.92 -2.75 -10.71
N ALA A 127 -0.69 -1.44 -10.68
CA ALA A 127 -1.61 -0.46 -11.24
C ALA A 127 -1.79 -0.60 -12.76
N SER A 128 -0.76 -1.06 -13.49
CA SER A 128 -0.84 -1.30 -14.93
C SER A 128 -1.53 -2.60 -15.30
N LYS A 129 -1.72 -3.56 -14.38
CA LYS A 129 -2.47 -4.79 -14.59
C LYS A 129 -3.99 -4.59 -14.60
N SER A 130 -4.49 -3.40 -14.30
CA SER A 130 -5.92 -3.09 -14.36
C SER A 130 -6.44 -3.28 -15.79
N GLN A 131 -7.26 -4.31 -16.00
CA GLN A 131 -7.86 -4.62 -17.31
C GLN A 131 -8.70 -3.46 -17.83
N ASP A 132 -9.31 -2.67 -16.97
CA ASP A 132 -10.14 -1.51 -17.31
C ASP A 132 -9.36 -0.47 -18.12
N LYS A 133 -8.11 -0.20 -17.78
CA LYS A 133 -7.26 0.75 -18.52
C LYS A 133 -6.94 0.27 -19.93
N HIS A 134 -6.70 -1.03 -20.10
CA HIS A 134 -6.46 -1.61 -21.43
C HIS A 134 -7.72 -1.60 -22.27
N LEU A 135 -8.89 -1.83 -21.65
CA LEU A 135 -10.17 -1.76 -22.33
C LEU A 135 -10.48 -0.32 -22.79
N ILE A 136 -10.29 0.67 -21.93
CA ILE A 136 -10.46 2.09 -22.29
C ILE A 136 -9.53 2.48 -23.44
N GLN A 137 -8.25 2.09 -23.41
CA GLN A 137 -7.33 2.36 -24.49
C GLN A 137 -7.74 1.68 -25.81
N ALA A 138 -8.24 0.45 -25.74
CA ALA A 138 -8.72 -0.25 -26.93
C ALA A 138 -9.94 0.46 -27.55
N ILE A 139 -10.90 0.90 -26.73
CA ILE A 139 -12.07 1.65 -27.19
C ILE A 139 -11.63 2.97 -27.84
N ASN A 140 -10.78 3.76 -27.18
CA ASN A 140 -10.28 5.02 -27.75
C ASN A 140 -9.56 4.81 -29.08
N SER A 141 -8.78 3.72 -29.22
CA SER A 141 -8.10 3.39 -30.48
C SER A 141 -9.07 3.04 -31.60
N ILE A 142 -10.20 2.39 -31.29
CA ILE A 142 -11.26 2.11 -32.27
C ILE A 142 -11.89 3.43 -32.77
N ASP A 143 -12.21 4.33 -31.84
CA ASP A 143 -12.79 5.64 -32.17
C ASP A 143 -11.85 6.47 -33.05
N GLU A 144 -10.54 6.48 -32.77
CA GLU A 144 -9.51 7.13 -33.58
C GLU A 144 -9.41 6.54 -35.00
N ILE A 145 -9.52 5.21 -35.12
CA ILE A 145 -9.50 4.52 -36.41
C ILE A 145 -10.74 4.88 -37.23
N ASP A 146 -11.92 4.91 -36.62
CA ASP A 146 -13.17 5.29 -37.29
C ASP A 146 -13.14 6.73 -37.78
N GLU A 147 -12.57 7.66 -37.01
CA GLU A 147 -12.37 9.04 -37.44
C GLU A 147 -11.39 9.13 -38.62
N ALA A 148 -10.28 8.36 -38.56
CA ALA A 148 -9.31 8.31 -39.66
C ALA A 148 -9.92 7.73 -40.94
N ILE A 149 -10.72 6.68 -40.87
CA ILE A 149 -11.44 6.09 -41.98
C ILE A 149 -12.40 7.11 -42.59
N SER A 150 -13.17 7.82 -41.78
CA SER A 150 -14.10 8.84 -42.26
C SER A 150 -13.39 9.95 -43.03
N LYS A 151 -12.27 10.44 -42.54
CA LYS A 151 -11.44 11.44 -43.23
C LYS A 151 -10.87 10.94 -44.54
N LEU A 152 -10.46 9.65 -44.60
CA LEU A 152 -9.97 9.04 -45.84
C LEU A 152 -11.07 8.89 -46.86
N ILE A 153 -12.27 8.48 -46.47
CA ILE A 153 -13.44 8.37 -47.34
C ILE A 153 -13.80 9.73 -47.94
N GLU A 154 -13.80 10.81 -47.16
CA GLU A 154 -14.04 12.15 -47.66
C GLU A 154 -13.01 12.57 -48.71
N ARG A 155 -11.72 12.35 -48.46
CA ARG A 155 -10.64 12.63 -49.43
C ARG A 155 -10.77 11.82 -50.72
N ILE A 156 -11.12 10.54 -50.62
CA ILE A 156 -11.33 9.69 -51.81
C ILE A 156 -12.51 10.25 -52.61
N ARG A 157 -13.62 10.64 -51.96
CA ARG A 157 -14.77 11.23 -52.66
C ARG A 157 -14.41 12.55 -53.33
N GLU A 158 -13.65 13.42 -52.70
CA GLU A 158 -13.16 14.67 -53.27
C GLU A 158 -12.28 14.41 -54.49
N TRP A 159 -11.34 13.44 -54.43
CA TRP A 159 -10.52 13.08 -55.58
C TRP A 159 -11.34 12.47 -56.71
N TYR A 160 -12.29 11.60 -56.42
CA TYR A 160 -13.19 11.04 -57.40
C TYR A 160 -14.01 12.11 -58.14
N ALA A 161 -14.55 13.08 -57.38
CA ALA A 161 -15.28 14.19 -57.97
C ALA A 161 -14.44 15.09 -58.86
N LEU A 162 -13.14 15.21 -58.57
CA LEU A 162 -12.22 16.00 -59.40
C LEU A 162 -11.83 15.29 -60.72
N TYR A 163 -11.65 13.98 -60.66
CA TYR A 163 -11.17 13.20 -61.83
C TYR A 163 -12.28 12.57 -62.67
N PHE A 164 -13.45 12.37 -62.09
CA PHE A 164 -14.58 11.72 -62.75
C PHE A 164 -15.90 12.49 -62.51
N PRO A 165 -16.03 13.73 -62.98
CA PRO A 165 -17.20 14.56 -62.73
C PRO A 165 -18.50 14.01 -63.40
N GLU A 166 -18.38 13.11 -64.32
CA GLU A 166 -19.55 12.49 -65.03
C GLU A 166 -20.18 11.32 -64.24
N MET A 167 -19.60 10.91 -63.11
CA MET A 167 -20.09 9.79 -62.32
C MET A 167 -20.85 10.18 -61.06
N MET A 168 -21.20 11.45 -60.89
CA MET A 168 -22.02 11.94 -59.79
C MET A 168 -23.48 11.95 -60.13
#